data_7aa2610293881db11017757a1180f702
#
_entry.id   7aa2610293881db11017757a1180f702
#
_cell.length_a   1.000
_cell.length_b   1.000
_cell.length_c   1.000
_cell.angle_alpha   90.00
_cell.angle_beta   90.00
_cell.angle_gamma   90.00
#
_symmetry.space_group_name_H-M   'P 1'
#
loop_
_entity.id
_entity.type
_entity.pdbx_description
1 polymer ?
#
loop_
_entity_poly.entity_id
_entity_poly.type
_entity_poly.pdbx_seq_one_letter_code
_entity_poly.pdbx_strand_id
1 'polypeptide(L)'
;AASDVYKRQIQLFTPIHPTSPPFVPVNRNPTGGMSYLYNVIKKTPDIMPIKYRLVLRKDMTKGAAADSKLYYAVNKSTGTCDFEELCDQIADRSTASRGDVHVVVDGLLYILKQRLQKGETVQLGDLGHFQAVIGSKGTKLESDFNASLIKRPRIVFRPSVTLKSVTSLVKFEKIVPDAPAPGGSDSESPDEI
;
A
#
# COMPACT_ATOMS: atom_id res chain seq x y z
N ALA A 1 -45.58 -48.66 -0.05
CA ALA A 1 -45.28 -48.45 1.39
C ALA A 1 -44.07 -47.56 1.64
N ALA A 2 -43.59 -46.73 0.66
CA ALA A 2 -42.47 -45.80 0.82
C ALA A 2 -42.90 -44.33 0.72
N SER A 3 -44.22 -44.05 0.68
CA SER A 3 -44.76 -42.70 0.43
C SER A 3 -45.15 -41.92 1.70
N ASP A 4 -45.26 -42.57 2.85
CA ASP A 4 -45.78 -41.92 4.06
C ASP A 4 -44.71 -41.35 5.01
N VAL A 5 -43.45 -41.74 4.83
CA VAL A 5 -42.35 -41.22 5.65
C VAL A 5 -41.94 -39.82 5.18
N TYR A 6 -42.12 -39.50 3.90
CA TYR A 6 -41.75 -38.21 3.32
C TYR A 6 -42.78 -37.08 3.62
N LYS A 7 -44.01 -37.43 3.91
CA LYS A 7 -45.07 -36.42 4.22
C LYS A 7 -45.06 -35.90 5.64
N ARG A 8 -44.37 -36.57 6.58
CA ARG A 8 -44.24 -36.11 7.98
C ARG A 8 -43.12 -35.12 8.25
N GLN A 9 -42.20 -34.92 7.29
CA GLN A 9 -41.06 -34.04 7.49
C GLN A 9 -41.27 -32.59 6.99
N ILE A 10 -42.41 -32.29 6.35
CA ILE A 10 -42.69 -30.96 5.79
C ILE A 10 -43.53 -30.08 6.73
N GLN A 11 -44.00 -30.60 7.88
CA GLN A 11 -44.87 -29.82 8.77
C GLN A 11 -44.17 -29.09 9.93
N LEU A 12 -42.85 -29.00 9.96
CA LEU A 12 -42.09 -28.29 11.02
C LEU A 12 -41.35 -27.02 10.56
N PHE A 13 -41.60 -26.55 9.34
CA PHE A 13 -41.07 -25.25 8.91
C PHE A 13 -42.21 -24.23 8.90
N THR A 14 -42.58 -23.69 10.07
CA THR A 14 -43.29 -22.41 10.14
C THR A 14 -42.34 -21.30 9.68
N PRO A 15 -42.72 -20.50 8.68
CA PRO A 15 -41.91 -19.33 8.29
C PRO A 15 -41.93 -18.32 9.45
N ILE A 16 -40.77 -18.07 10.03
CA ILE A 16 -40.59 -16.95 10.95
C ILE A 16 -40.77 -15.69 10.09
N HIS A 17 -41.90 -15.03 10.21
CA HIS A 17 -42.06 -13.68 9.67
C HIS A 17 -41.03 -12.76 10.31
N PRO A 18 -40.21 -12.05 9.51
CA PRO A 18 -39.37 -11.00 10.07
C PRO A 18 -40.32 -9.90 10.59
N THR A 19 -40.38 -9.77 11.90
CA THR A 19 -40.94 -8.60 12.55
C THR A 19 -40.16 -7.40 12.09
N SER A 20 -40.79 -6.55 11.29
CA SER A 20 -40.25 -5.25 10.90
C SER A 20 -39.84 -4.50 12.16
N PRO A 21 -38.64 -3.89 12.20
CA PRO A 21 -38.28 -3.04 13.32
C PRO A 21 -39.28 -1.89 13.43
N PRO A 22 -39.59 -1.41 14.64
CA PRO A 22 -40.57 -0.36 14.86
C PRO A 22 -40.13 0.88 14.06
N PHE A 23 -41.11 1.45 13.34
CA PHE A 23 -40.96 2.70 12.60
C PHE A 23 -40.51 3.83 13.56
N VAL A 24 -39.25 4.19 13.53
CA VAL A 24 -38.75 5.37 14.24
C VAL A 24 -39.04 6.57 13.34
N PRO A 25 -39.87 7.54 13.78
CA PRO A 25 -40.11 8.73 12.99
C PRO A 25 -38.79 9.51 12.82
N VAL A 26 -38.33 9.59 11.60
CA VAL A 26 -37.18 10.44 11.25
C VAL A 26 -37.59 11.88 11.45
N ASN A 27 -37.08 12.50 12.49
CA ASN A 27 -37.21 13.92 12.75
C ASN A 27 -36.58 14.70 11.60
N ARG A 28 -37.39 15.19 10.67
CA ARG A 28 -36.97 16.01 9.54
C ARG A 28 -36.71 17.44 9.99
N ASN A 29 -35.64 17.68 10.74
CA ASN A 29 -35.09 19.01 10.88
C ASN A 29 -34.12 19.23 9.70
N PRO A 30 -34.44 20.11 8.74
CA PRO A 30 -33.64 20.30 7.53
C PRO A 30 -32.29 20.99 7.80
N THR A 31 -32.02 21.43 9.01
CA THR A 31 -30.77 22.16 9.37
C THR A 31 -29.74 21.33 10.12
N GLY A 32 -30.09 20.16 10.69
CA GLY A 32 -29.17 19.33 11.46
C GLY A 32 -28.26 18.44 10.60
N GLY A 33 -28.74 17.96 9.45
CA GLY A 33 -28.01 17.02 8.60
C GLY A 33 -26.84 17.66 7.85
N MET A 34 -26.96 18.93 7.51
CA MET A 34 -25.93 19.67 6.76
C MET A 34 -24.72 20.01 7.63
N SER A 35 -24.94 20.25 8.92
CA SER A 35 -23.87 20.52 9.88
C SER A 35 -23.02 19.30 10.16
N TYR A 36 -23.63 18.10 10.22
CA TYR A 36 -22.89 16.85 10.44
C TYR A 36 -22.02 16.49 9.24
N LEU A 37 -22.58 16.57 8.03
CA LEU A 37 -21.83 16.37 6.79
C LEU A 37 -20.72 17.41 6.60
N TYR A 38 -20.97 18.67 6.96
CA TYR A 38 -19.98 19.75 6.88
C TYR A 38 -18.79 19.51 7.83
N ASN A 39 -19.04 18.98 9.03
CA ASN A 39 -17.98 18.64 10.00
C ASN A 39 -17.23 17.34 9.65
N VAL A 40 -17.88 16.39 8.98
CA VAL A 40 -17.22 15.18 8.47
C VAL A 40 -16.33 15.51 7.27
N ILE A 41 -16.76 16.45 6.41
CA ILE A 41 -15.97 16.89 5.24
C ILE A 41 -14.78 17.78 5.64
N LYS A 42 -14.88 18.53 6.77
CA LYS A 42 -13.78 19.34 7.28
C LYS A 42 -12.65 18.55 7.96
N LYS A 43 -12.88 17.28 8.30
CA LYS A 43 -11.82 16.37 8.75
C LYS A 43 -11.17 15.68 7.55
N THR A 44 -10.72 16.47 6.55
CA THR A 44 -9.70 15.97 5.63
C THR A 44 -8.52 15.55 6.51
N PRO A 45 -8.10 14.29 6.45
CA PRO A 45 -6.88 13.89 7.15
C PRO A 45 -5.81 14.88 6.70
N ASP A 46 -5.07 15.41 7.65
CA ASP A 46 -3.97 16.35 7.40
C ASP A 46 -2.98 15.59 6.50
N ILE A 47 -3.11 15.80 5.17
CA ILE A 47 -2.31 15.08 4.19
C ILE A 47 -0.93 15.69 4.29
N MET A 48 -0.09 15.07 5.09
CA MET A 48 1.32 15.48 5.21
C MET A 48 1.96 15.43 3.83
N PRO A 49 2.60 16.54 3.40
CA PRO A 49 3.22 16.58 2.08
C PRO A 49 4.43 15.65 2.01
N ILE A 50 4.63 15.04 0.84
CA ILE A 50 5.88 14.30 0.59
C ILE A 50 7.01 15.31 0.47
N LYS A 51 7.99 15.20 1.35
CA LYS A 51 9.17 16.04 1.35
C LYS A 51 10.17 15.59 0.29
N TYR A 52 10.71 16.53 -0.49
CA TYR A 52 11.72 16.25 -1.51
C TYR A 52 12.88 17.23 -1.44
N ARG A 53 14.06 16.78 -1.90
CA ARG A 53 15.24 17.60 -2.13
C ARG A 53 15.60 17.60 -3.61
N LEU A 54 16.23 18.67 -4.07
CA LEU A 54 16.79 18.73 -5.41
C LEU A 54 18.23 18.18 -5.40
N VAL A 55 18.52 17.32 -6.35
CA VAL A 55 19.84 16.72 -6.57
C VAL A 55 20.26 17.01 -8.00
N LEU A 56 21.46 17.55 -8.16
CA LEU A 56 22.05 17.80 -9.45
C LEU A 56 22.60 16.49 -10.02
N ARG A 57 22.15 16.09 -11.21
CA ARG A 57 22.61 14.88 -11.91
C ARG A 57 22.98 15.22 -13.34
N LYS A 58 23.86 14.39 -13.93
CA LYS A 58 24.22 14.52 -15.35
C LYS A 58 22.97 14.43 -16.23
N ASP A 59 22.90 15.30 -17.23
CA ASP A 59 21.87 15.27 -18.23
C ASP A 59 22.06 14.04 -19.14
N MET A 60 21.06 13.17 -19.17
CA MET A 60 21.05 11.95 -20.00
C MET A 60 20.22 12.14 -21.27
N THR A 61 19.80 13.35 -21.59
CA THR A 61 19.02 13.65 -22.81
C THR A 61 19.89 13.44 -24.04
N LYS A 62 19.32 12.83 -25.06
CA LYS A 62 20.04 12.59 -26.33
C LYS A 62 20.43 13.93 -26.98
N GLY A 63 21.74 14.17 -27.11
CA GLY A 63 22.27 15.42 -27.65
C GLY A 63 22.66 16.46 -26.61
N ALA A 64 22.57 16.18 -25.33
CA ALA A 64 23.03 17.06 -24.28
C ALA A 64 24.57 17.21 -24.30
N ALA A 65 25.09 18.40 -23.94
CA ALA A 65 26.52 18.63 -23.78
C ALA A 65 27.09 17.72 -22.67
N ALA A 66 28.37 17.34 -22.79
CA ALA A 66 29.02 16.38 -21.90
C ALA A 66 28.95 16.74 -20.41
N ASP A 67 28.94 18.02 -20.09
CA ASP A 67 28.92 18.57 -18.73
C ASP A 67 27.53 19.12 -18.30
N SER A 68 26.54 18.95 -19.15
CA SER A 68 25.17 19.37 -18.83
C SER A 68 24.63 18.63 -17.62
N LYS A 69 24.06 19.36 -16.66
CA LYS A 69 23.47 18.82 -15.43
C LYS A 69 22.08 19.39 -15.23
N LEU A 70 21.18 18.54 -14.76
CA LEU A 70 19.79 18.90 -14.45
C LEU A 70 19.47 18.63 -12.98
N TYR A 71 18.59 19.45 -12.42
CA TYR A 71 18.07 19.24 -11.07
C TYR A 71 16.89 18.23 -11.11
N TYR A 72 17.02 17.19 -10.31
CA TYR A 72 15.97 16.19 -10.14
C TYR A 72 15.44 16.20 -8.71
N ALA A 73 14.12 16.13 -8.57
CA ALA A 73 13.50 15.93 -7.27
C ALA A 73 13.73 14.49 -6.80
N VAL A 74 14.26 14.34 -5.59
CA VAL A 74 14.43 13.04 -4.93
C VAL A 74 13.64 13.07 -3.63
N ASN A 75 12.80 12.04 -3.43
CA ASN A 75 12.02 11.90 -2.22
C ASN A 75 12.95 11.79 -0.99
N LYS A 76 12.61 12.49 0.08
CA LYS A 76 13.22 12.28 1.40
C LYS A 76 12.19 11.61 2.29
N SER A 77 12.45 10.36 2.68
CA SER A 77 11.62 9.66 3.66
C SER A 77 11.60 10.45 4.98
N THR A 78 10.41 10.58 5.56
CA THR A 78 10.19 11.23 6.85
C THR A 78 10.23 10.25 8.02
N GLY A 79 10.14 8.94 7.72
CA GLY A 79 10.15 7.87 8.71
C GLY A 79 9.95 6.51 8.06
N THR A 80 10.03 5.49 8.86
CA THR A 80 9.74 4.10 8.48
C THR A 80 8.75 3.56 9.50
N CYS A 81 7.58 3.12 9.04
CA CYS A 81 6.68 2.32 9.84
C CYS A 81 7.24 0.89 9.84
N ASP A 82 7.65 0.39 10.98
CA ASP A 82 8.12 -0.97 11.10
C ASP A 82 6.96 -1.98 11.19
N PHE A 83 7.29 -3.27 11.21
CA PHE A 83 6.29 -4.32 11.21
C PHE A 83 5.50 -4.35 12.53
N GLU A 84 6.16 -4.08 13.64
CA GLU A 84 5.57 -4.05 14.96
C GLU A 84 4.56 -2.91 15.09
N GLU A 85 4.96 -1.71 14.66
CA GLU A 85 4.08 -0.54 14.61
C GLU A 85 2.86 -0.78 13.70
N LEU A 86 3.07 -1.44 12.55
CA LEU A 86 1.97 -1.80 11.66
C LEU A 86 0.97 -2.74 12.34
N CYS A 87 1.46 -3.76 13.06
CA CYS A 87 0.61 -4.70 13.79
C CYS A 87 -0.17 -4.00 14.91
N ASP A 88 0.44 -3.10 15.65
CA ASP A 88 -0.22 -2.30 16.70
C ASP A 88 -1.33 -1.43 16.09
N GLN A 89 -1.05 -0.72 15.00
CA GLN A 89 -2.05 0.12 14.33
C GLN A 89 -3.25 -0.68 13.76
N ILE A 90 -3.04 -1.92 13.34
CA ILE A 90 -4.12 -2.80 12.88
C ILE A 90 -4.93 -3.31 14.09
N ALA A 91 -4.27 -3.71 15.17
CA ALA A 91 -4.92 -4.16 16.38
C ALA A 91 -5.82 -3.06 16.98
N ASP A 92 -5.34 -1.82 17.02
CA ASP A 92 -6.11 -0.66 17.50
C ASP A 92 -7.39 -0.38 16.70
N ARG A 93 -7.44 -0.81 15.44
CA ARG A 93 -8.59 -0.60 14.53
C ARG A 93 -9.47 -1.83 14.35
N SER A 94 -9.14 -2.93 14.99
CA SER A 94 -9.82 -4.20 14.87
C SER A 94 -10.05 -4.84 16.24
N THR A 95 -10.76 -5.96 16.27
CA THR A 95 -10.92 -6.80 17.47
C THR A 95 -9.80 -7.83 17.62
N ALA A 96 -8.87 -7.89 16.65
CA ALA A 96 -7.74 -8.81 16.67
C ALA A 96 -6.66 -8.31 17.65
N SER A 97 -6.05 -9.24 18.36
CA SER A 97 -4.86 -8.92 19.14
C SER A 97 -3.65 -8.72 18.21
N ARG A 98 -2.60 -8.04 18.68
CA ARG A 98 -1.34 -7.93 17.96
C ARG A 98 -0.79 -9.29 17.51
N GLY A 99 -0.89 -10.32 18.37
CA GLY A 99 -0.46 -11.67 18.03
C GLY A 99 -1.26 -12.28 16.91
N ASP A 100 -2.56 -12.07 16.87
CA ASP A 100 -3.42 -12.56 15.76
C ASP A 100 -3.06 -11.90 14.44
N VAL A 101 -2.76 -10.60 14.44
CA VAL A 101 -2.30 -9.88 13.24
C VAL A 101 -0.99 -10.48 12.72
N HIS A 102 -0.04 -10.77 13.61
CA HIS A 102 1.22 -11.45 13.26
C HIS A 102 0.98 -12.77 12.55
N VAL A 103 0.16 -13.64 13.13
CA VAL A 103 -0.16 -14.96 12.57
C VAL A 103 -0.82 -14.83 11.19
N VAL A 104 -1.72 -13.87 11.02
CA VAL A 104 -2.39 -13.63 9.72
C VAL A 104 -1.40 -13.17 8.65
N VAL A 105 -0.49 -12.26 8.98
CA VAL A 105 0.52 -11.77 8.02
C VAL A 105 1.54 -12.86 7.68
N ASP A 106 1.96 -13.68 8.64
CA ASP A 106 2.83 -14.83 8.38
C ASP A 106 2.15 -15.87 7.49
N GLY A 107 0.87 -16.15 7.74
CA GLY A 107 0.05 -17.01 6.89
C GLY A 107 -0.06 -16.48 5.46
N LEU A 108 -0.28 -15.18 5.31
CA LEU A 108 -0.31 -14.52 4.00
C LEU A 108 1.03 -14.67 3.27
N LEU A 109 2.15 -14.42 3.96
CA LEU A 109 3.48 -14.56 3.39
C LEU A 109 3.76 -16.00 2.94
N TYR A 110 3.32 -16.99 3.73
CA TYR A 110 3.45 -18.40 3.39
C TYR A 110 2.70 -18.74 2.09
N ILE A 111 1.45 -18.32 1.97
CA ILE A 111 0.63 -18.54 0.77
C ILE A 111 1.24 -17.82 -0.45
N LEU A 112 1.70 -16.58 -0.29
CA LEU A 112 2.37 -15.82 -1.35
C LEU A 112 3.58 -16.58 -1.89
N LYS A 113 4.45 -17.09 -1.01
CA LYS A 113 5.62 -17.88 -1.40
C LYS A 113 5.22 -19.09 -2.23
N GLN A 114 4.24 -19.87 -1.77
CA GLN A 114 3.81 -21.08 -2.48
C GLN A 114 3.22 -20.77 -3.87
N ARG A 115 2.36 -19.76 -3.97
CA ARG A 115 1.66 -19.44 -5.22
C ARG A 115 2.60 -18.81 -6.24
N LEU A 116 3.46 -17.89 -5.80
CA LEU A 116 4.44 -17.25 -6.69
C LEU A 116 5.50 -18.23 -7.20
N GLN A 117 5.89 -19.26 -6.43
CA GLN A 117 6.78 -20.32 -6.89
C GLN A 117 6.16 -21.16 -8.01
N LYS A 118 4.84 -21.31 -8.03
CA LYS A 118 4.11 -21.97 -9.12
C LYS A 118 3.88 -21.07 -10.34
N GLY A 119 4.33 -19.80 -10.30
CA GLY A 119 4.09 -18.84 -11.38
C GLY A 119 2.69 -18.23 -11.37
N GLU A 120 1.90 -18.46 -10.32
CA GLU A 120 0.56 -17.91 -10.19
C GLU A 120 0.60 -16.44 -9.80
N THR A 121 -0.40 -15.67 -10.21
CA THR A 121 -0.62 -14.29 -9.75
C THR A 121 -1.50 -14.32 -8.51
N VAL A 122 -1.07 -13.67 -7.43
CA VAL A 122 -1.84 -13.59 -6.19
C VAL A 122 -2.51 -12.22 -6.07
N GLN A 123 -3.84 -12.20 -6.05
CA GLN A 123 -4.64 -11.00 -5.89
C GLN A 123 -5.00 -10.79 -4.41
N LEU A 124 -4.78 -9.57 -3.92
CA LEU A 124 -5.08 -9.15 -2.54
C LEU A 124 -6.17 -8.06 -2.52
N GLY A 125 -7.24 -8.26 -3.29
CA GLY A 125 -8.35 -7.31 -3.35
C GLY A 125 -7.89 -5.89 -3.67
N ASP A 126 -8.33 -4.94 -2.86
CA ASP A 126 -8.04 -3.51 -3.03
C ASP A 126 -6.58 -3.11 -2.79
N LEU A 127 -5.76 -3.99 -2.25
CA LEU A 127 -4.32 -3.75 -2.14
C LEU A 127 -3.65 -3.81 -3.50
N GLY A 128 -3.99 -4.81 -4.32
CA GLY A 128 -3.36 -5.06 -5.62
C GLY A 128 -3.00 -6.52 -5.82
N HIS A 129 -2.00 -6.80 -6.65
CA HIS A 129 -1.58 -8.17 -6.92
C HIS A 129 -0.06 -8.31 -7.01
N PHE A 130 0.42 -9.50 -6.65
CA PHE A 130 1.80 -9.94 -6.79
C PHE A 130 1.92 -10.92 -7.94
N GLN A 131 2.97 -10.78 -8.72
CA GLN A 131 3.28 -11.65 -9.86
C GLN A 131 4.77 -11.91 -9.94
N ALA A 132 5.15 -13.16 -10.23
CA ALA A 132 6.51 -13.50 -10.60
C ALA A 132 6.69 -13.24 -12.11
N VAL A 133 7.68 -12.43 -12.45
CA VAL A 133 8.00 -12.07 -13.84
C VAL A 133 9.38 -12.57 -14.19
N ILE A 134 9.51 -13.25 -15.31
CA ILE A 134 10.77 -13.72 -15.86
C ILE A 134 11.22 -12.82 -17.02
N GLY A 135 12.52 -12.76 -17.23
CA GLY A 135 13.13 -12.18 -18.44
C GLY A 135 14.14 -13.17 -19.01
N SER A 136 14.46 -13.04 -20.27
CA SER A 136 15.47 -13.90 -20.92
C SER A 136 16.41 -13.07 -21.79
N LYS A 137 17.53 -13.67 -22.20
CA LYS A 137 18.29 -13.22 -23.38
C LYS A 137 17.56 -13.73 -24.63
N GLY A 138 17.53 -12.92 -25.69
CA GLY A 138 16.95 -13.33 -26.96
C GLY A 138 17.91 -14.15 -27.78
N THR A 139 17.38 -15.08 -28.61
CA THR A 139 18.11 -15.86 -29.64
C THR A 139 17.47 -15.59 -31.01
N LYS A 140 18.24 -15.86 -32.08
CA LYS A 140 17.72 -15.67 -33.45
C LYS A 140 16.80 -16.81 -33.87
N LEU A 141 17.08 -18.02 -33.42
CA LEU A 141 16.28 -19.21 -33.73
C LEU A 141 15.72 -19.77 -32.41
N GLU A 142 14.51 -20.32 -32.47
CA GLU A 142 13.86 -20.97 -31.33
C GLU A 142 14.63 -22.20 -30.84
N SER A 143 15.24 -22.96 -31.78
CA SER A 143 16.10 -24.12 -31.47
C SER A 143 17.28 -23.79 -30.58
N ASP A 144 17.77 -22.56 -30.65
CA ASP A 144 18.93 -22.10 -29.88
C ASP A 144 18.55 -21.63 -28.46
N PHE A 145 17.24 -21.57 -28.18
CA PHE A 145 16.77 -21.12 -26.88
C PHE A 145 16.91 -22.24 -25.84
N ASN A 146 17.68 -21.94 -24.79
CA ASN A 146 17.86 -22.83 -23.64
C ASN A 146 17.36 -22.15 -22.36
N ALA A 147 16.88 -22.94 -21.42
CA ALA A 147 16.42 -22.50 -20.10
C ALA A 147 17.50 -21.72 -19.32
N SER A 148 18.79 -21.95 -19.60
CA SER A 148 19.90 -21.20 -19.04
C SER A 148 19.92 -19.69 -19.42
N LEU A 149 19.22 -19.34 -20.49
CA LEU A 149 19.08 -17.94 -20.94
C LEU A 149 18.00 -17.17 -20.15
N ILE A 150 17.19 -17.88 -19.38
CA ILE A 150 16.17 -17.29 -18.52
C ILE A 150 16.87 -16.68 -17.31
N LYS A 151 16.60 -15.40 -17.07
CA LYS A 151 17.11 -14.67 -15.90
C LYS A 151 16.31 -15.08 -14.66
N ARG A 152 16.92 -14.88 -13.48
CA ARG A 152 16.25 -15.08 -12.20
C ARG A 152 14.89 -14.36 -12.17
N PRO A 153 13.79 -15.04 -11.79
CA PRO A 153 12.48 -14.40 -11.61
C PRO A 153 12.54 -13.26 -10.60
N ARG A 154 11.77 -12.23 -10.84
CA ARG A 154 11.58 -11.12 -9.91
C ARG A 154 10.12 -11.00 -9.55
N ILE A 155 9.83 -10.71 -8.29
CA ILE A 155 8.48 -10.46 -7.81
C ILE A 155 8.16 -8.99 -8.10
N VAL A 156 7.01 -8.76 -8.73
CA VAL A 156 6.49 -7.42 -9.04
C VAL A 156 5.15 -7.28 -8.33
N PHE A 157 5.02 -6.20 -7.56
CA PHE A 157 3.76 -5.76 -6.99
C PHE A 157 3.13 -4.72 -7.92
N ARG A 158 1.84 -4.89 -8.21
CA ARG A 158 1.04 -3.91 -8.95
C ARG A 158 -0.14 -3.47 -8.10
N PRO A 159 -0.14 -2.21 -7.64
CA PRO A 159 -1.21 -1.68 -6.81
C PRO A 159 -2.54 -1.62 -7.56
N SER A 160 -3.65 -1.77 -6.84
CA SER A 160 -5.00 -1.58 -7.36
C SER A 160 -5.29 -0.11 -7.70
N VAL A 161 -6.45 0.14 -8.30
CA VAL A 161 -6.92 1.50 -8.56
C VAL A 161 -7.16 2.25 -7.24
N THR A 162 -7.72 1.57 -6.25
CA THR A 162 -7.98 2.12 -4.91
C THR A 162 -6.69 2.58 -4.25
N LEU A 163 -5.64 1.76 -4.25
CA LEU A 163 -4.36 2.15 -3.66
C LEU A 163 -3.67 3.26 -4.46
N LYS A 164 -3.78 3.24 -5.79
CA LYS A 164 -3.23 4.32 -6.64
C LYS A 164 -3.90 5.67 -6.41
N SER A 165 -5.18 5.70 -6.05
CA SER A 165 -5.89 6.96 -5.83
C SER A 165 -5.26 7.82 -4.72
N VAL A 166 -4.53 7.20 -3.79
CA VAL A 166 -3.78 7.91 -2.74
C VAL A 166 -2.77 8.87 -3.35
N THR A 167 -2.14 8.51 -4.48
CA THR A 167 -1.13 9.35 -5.14
C THR A 167 -1.69 10.64 -5.74
N SER A 168 -2.99 10.69 -6.06
CA SER A 168 -3.65 11.87 -6.60
C SER A 168 -3.88 12.97 -5.56
N LEU A 169 -3.87 12.62 -4.27
CA LEU A 169 -4.10 13.54 -3.16
C LEU A 169 -2.80 14.07 -2.54
N VAL A 170 -1.65 13.58 -3.01
CA VAL A 170 -0.34 13.91 -2.44
C VAL A 170 0.05 15.35 -2.78
N LYS A 171 0.49 16.08 -1.76
CA LYS A 171 1.14 17.38 -1.88
C LYS A 171 2.65 17.21 -1.78
N PHE A 172 3.42 18.14 -2.38
CA PHE A 172 4.88 18.11 -2.35
C PHE A 172 5.43 19.35 -1.65
N GLU A 173 6.41 19.14 -0.76
CA GLU A 173 7.10 20.20 -0.04
C GLU A 173 8.61 20.09 -0.28
N LYS A 174 9.21 21.18 -0.74
CA LYS A 174 10.66 21.25 -0.94
C LYS A 174 11.36 21.46 0.39
N ILE A 175 12.30 20.59 0.74
CA ILE A 175 13.19 20.83 1.86
C ILE A 175 14.21 21.85 1.42
N VAL A 176 14.23 23.01 2.05
CA VAL A 176 15.34 23.95 1.98
C VAL A 176 16.39 23.41 2.95
N PRO A 177 17.63 23.11 2.52
CA PRO A 177 18.68 22.81 3.46
C PRO A 177 18.82 24.00 4.41
N ASP A 178 18.79 23.75 5.71
CA ASP A 178 19.17 24.79 6.67
C ASP A 178 20.52 25.34 6.24
N ALA A 179 20.64 26.66 6.18
CA ALA A 179 21.91 27.31 5.93
C ALA A 179 22.93 26.73 6.92
N PRO A 180 24.18 26.43 6.50
CA PRO A 180 25.18 25.97 7.44
C PRO A 180 25.25 26.96 8.60
N ALA A 181 25.15 26.45 9.82
CA ALA A 181 25.24 27.28 11.02
C ALA A 181 26.53 28.10 10.94
N PRO A 182 26.48 29.43 11.14
CA PRO A 182 27.69 30.23 11.10
C PRO A 182 28.59 29.85 12.29
N GLY A 183 29.74 29.30 12.03
CA GLY A 183 30.87 29.27 12.94
C GLY A 183 30.94 28.06 13.89
N GLY A 184 31.44 26.95 13.38
CA GLY A 184 32.31 26.09 14.18
C GLY A 184 33.75 26.56 13.93
N SER A 185 34.33 27.33 14.84
CA SER A 185 35.73 27.70 14.85
C SER A 185 36.59 26.43 14.91
N ASP A 186 37.40 26.22 13.92
CA ASP A 186 38.55 25.33 13.98
C ASP A 186 39.43 25.78 15.16
N SER A 187 39.34 25.04 16.27
CA SER A 187 40.40 25.08 17.29
C SER A 187 41.54 24.22 16.78
N GLU A 188 42.44 24.85 16.07
CA GLU A 188 43.79 24.35 15.97
C GLU A 188 44.38 24.18 17.40
N SER A 189 44.64 22.94 17.73
CA SER A 189 45.47 22.58 18.91
C SER A 189 46.92 22.73 18.48
N PRO A 190 47.71 23.57 19.14
CA PRO A 190 49.13 23.63 18.85
C PRO A 190 49.82 22.38 19.41
N ASP A 191 50.58 21.70 18.56
CA ASP A 191 51.61 20.74 18.94
C ASP A 191 52.59 21.42 19.91
N GLU A 192 52.80 20.85 21.08
CA GLU A 192 54.03 21.06 21.88
C GLU A 192 54.68 19.71 22.19
N ILE A 193 55.86 19.59 21.57
CA ILE A 193 57.14 19.03 21.99
C ILE A 193 57.13 17.69 22.78
#